data_2a309759b526232fc0d54fd1fb4ee7de
#
_entry.id   2a309759b526232fc0d54fd1fb4ee7de
#
_cell.length_a   1.000
_cell.length_b   1.000
_cell.length_c   1.000
_cell.angle_alpha   90.00
_cell.angle_beta   90.00
_cell.angle_gamma   90.00
#
_symmetry.space_group_name_H-M   'P 1'
#
loop_
_entity.id
_entity.type
_entity.pdbx_description
1 polymer ?
#
loop_
_entity_poly.entity_id
_entity_poly.type
_entity_poly.pdbx_seq_one_letter_code
_entity_poly.pdbx_strand_id
1 'polypeptide(L)'
;MSDINKTCIIDGKEYLLSDVEAMGFNGFSVSAHVSPYRSLFKYYPNTKKYVSSEKKYHNYSFEALQNGTIFLQDAKNFDDCFDCAVDLSWDKFLENRLSNYCNYFDVDTSLSKGIADKIYSLSVKLYECGMLDGALEAIHLTDPIQKGYVELFLRRVFADLTSENKQWNEAIVNAIRKEYDDFIQCLSKFKISCFSTSPYLNRMWSSAYGNNNQGFCIEYEIDVTTEEGRNLYNNIYPVIYSQHRNDLLQLSEHCDLSPTKEDLWQMFFNGLLRKSLHWQDQQEWRLILADGFIDKNPKPFFKIKRIYLGNKMPHKERIKIVNYCRKHTIPYVGLVRDKDSFNLIECEGDCYLCQRRRTEKSLKEKSK
;
A
#
# COMPACT_ATOMS: atom_id res chain seq x y z
N MET A 1 0.88 -26.98 11.33
CA MET A 1 -0.52 -27.30 10.96
C MET A 1 -0.89 -26.34 9.84
N SER A 2 -1.13 -26.88 8.67
CA SER A 2 -1.30 -26.15 7.42
C SER A 2 -2.51 -25.19 7.45
N ASP A 3 -2.33 -24.00 6.89
CA ASP A 3 -3.31 -22.89 6.75
C ASP A 3 -4.51 -23.21 5.84
N ILE A 4 -4.84 -24.48 5.65
CA ILE A 4 -5.78 -25.02 4.63
C ILE A 4 -7.20 -24.45 4.75
N ASN A 5 -7.55 -23.83 5.87
CA ASN A 5 -8.91 -23.30 6.11
C ASN A 5 -8.97 -21.79 6.42
N LYS A 6 -7.89 -21.04 6.15
CA LYS A 6 -7.95 -19.59 6.35
C LYS A 6 -8.69 -18.93 5.19
N THR A 7 -9.68 -18.12 5.49
CA THR A 7 -10.44 -17.35 4.49
C THR A 7 -10.07 -15.89 4.53
N CYS A 8 -10.31 -15.22 3.41
CA CYS A 8 -10.20 -13.78 3.26
C CYS A 8 -11.37 -13.22 2.46
N ILE A 9 -11.60 -11.93 2.57
CA ILE A 9 -12.66 -11.23 1.82
C ILE A 9 -12.02 -10.27 0.84
N ILE A 10 -12.45 -10.36 -0.43
CA ILE A 10 -12.03 -9.46 -1.50
C ILE A 10 -13.29 -8.96 -2.19
N ASP A 11 -13.49 -7.65 -2.20
CA ASP A 11 -14.64 -7.00 -2.85
C ASP A 11 -16.00 -7.62 -2.42
N GLY A 12 -16.11 -7.95 -1.14
CA GLY A 12 -17.32 -8.55 -0.54
C GLY A 12 -17.52 -10.04 -0.79
N LYS A 13 -16.59 -10.73 -1.44
CA LYS A 13 -16.63 -12.17 -1.67
C LYS A 13 -15.59 -12.89 -0.83
N GLU A 14 -15.95 -14.04 -0.32
CA GLU A 14 -15.05 -14.90 0.45
C GLU A 14 -14.27 -15.84 -0.46
N TYR A 15 -12.98 -15.99 -0.18
CA TYR A 15 -12.01 -16.84 -0.88
C TYR A 15 -11.18 -17.62 0.14
N LEU A 16 -10.64 -18.76 -0.26
CA LEU A 16 -9.53 -19.39 0.49
C LEU A 16 -8.27 -18.54 0.31
N LEU A 17 -7.58 -18.29 1.40
CA LEU A 17 -6.38 -17.45 1.36
C LEU A 17 -5.28 -18.09 0.51
N SER A 18 -5.11 -19.41 0.60
CA SER A 18 -4.18 -20.18 -0.24
C SER A 18 -4.44 -20.03 -1.73
N ASP A 19 -5.72 -19.97 -2.14
CA ASP A 19 -6.06 -19.82 -3.56
C ASP A 19 -5.67 -18.43 -4.06
N VAL A 20 -5.89 -17.41 -3.23
CA VAL A 20 -5.51 -16.02 -3.57
C VAL A 20 -4.00 -15.87 -3.61
N GLU A 21 -3.27 -16.47 -2.68
CA GLU A 21 -1.81 -16.49 -2.67
C GLU A 21 -1.22 -17.16 -3.92
N ALA A 22 -1.85 -18.23 -4.40
CA ALA A 22 -1.43 -18.95 -5.61
C ALA A 22 -1.70 -18.19 -6.92
N MET A 23 -2.56 -17.15 -6.93
CA MET A 23 -2.90 -16.41 -8.16
C MET A 23 -1.71 -15.62 -8.74
N GLY A 24 -0.77 -15.19 -7.92
CA GLY A 24 0.37 -14.35 -8.31
C GLY A 24 -0.03 -13.00 -8.90
N PHE A 25 0.94 -12.22 -9.37
CA PHE A 25 0.68 -10.91 -9.97
C PHE A 25 -0.28 -10.94 -11.16
N ASN A 26 -0.18 -11.93 -12.02
CA ASN A 26 -1.00 -11.99 -13.23
C ASN A 26 -2.46 -12.40 -12.96
N GLY A 27 -2.69 -13.29 -12.00
CA GLY A 27 -4.04 -13.72 -11.62
C GLY A 27 -4.76 -12.74 -10.71
N PHE A 28 -4.01 -11.88 -10.01
CA PHE A 28 -4.55 -10.88 -9.09
C PHE A 28 -4.60 -9.47 -9.68
N SER A 29 -4.19 -9.32 -10.95
CA SER A 29 -4.26 -8.02 -11.61
C SER A 29 -5.70 -7.52 -11.68
N VAL A 30 -5.86 -6.21 -11.74
CA VAL A 30 -7.15 -5.50 -11.87
C VAL A 30 -7.99 -6.06 -13.02
N SER A 31 -7.33 -6.48 -14.11
CA SER A 31 -8.00 -7.08 -15.28
C SER A 31 -8.82 -8.33 -14.97
N ALA A 32 -8.47 -9.08 -13.90
CA ALA A 32 -9.22 -10.25 -13.48
C ALA A 32 -10.41 -9.92 -12.55
N HIS A 33 -10.37 -8.77 -11.84
CA HIS A 33 -11.31 -8.47 -10.77
C HIS A 33 -12.10 -7.18 -10.96
N VAL A 34 -11.60 -6.20 -11.74
CA VAL A 34 -12.29 -4.94 -12.02
C VAL A 34 -12.62 -4.86 -13.48
N SER A 35 -13.92 -4.85 -13.80
CA SER A 35 -14.35 -4.42 -15.12
C SER A 35 -13.83 -3.00 -15.38
N PRO A 36 -13.28 -2.68 -16.57
CA PRO A 36 -12.89 -1.31 -16.94
C PRO A 36 -14.07 -0.32 -16.93
N TYR A 37 -15.30 -0.82 -16.79
CA TYR A 37 -16.51 -0.01 -16.63
C TYR A 37 -16.85 0.29 -15.18
N ARG A 38 -16.09 -0.24 -14.21
CA ARG A 38 -16.32 0.01 -12.80
C ARG A 38 -15.68 1.33 -12.39
N SER A 39 -16.47 2.20 -11.75
CA SER A 39 -15.96 3.43 -11.17
C SER A 39 -15.17 3.17 -9.89
N LEU A 40 -14.19 4.03 -9.61
CA LEU A 40 -13.49 4.11 -8.34
C LEU A 40 -13.90 5.38 -7.60
N PHE A 41 -14.01 5.29 -6.29
CA PHE A 41 -14.47 6.36 -5.42
C PHE A 41 -13.39 6.76 -4.43
N LYS A 42 -13.08 8.06 -4.34
CA LYS A 42 -12.13 8.56 -3.35
C LYS A 42 -12.78 9.61 -2.48
N TYR A 43 -12.72 9.39 -1.18
CA TYR A 43 -13.25 10.29 -0.17
C TYR A 43 -12.22 11.37 0.19
N TYR A 44 -12.69 12.59 0.35
CA TYR A 44 -11.88 13.76 0.66
C TYR A 44 -12.47 14.53 1.85
N PRO A 45 -11.68 14.77 2.91
CA PRO A 45 -12.19 15.41 4.13
C PRO A 45 -12.52 16.90 3.95
N ASN A 46 -12.03 17.53 2.90
CA ASN A 46 -12.25 18.96 2.60
C ASN A 46 -11.83 19.89 3.75
N THR A 47 -10.73 19.54 4.43
CA THR A 47 -10.16 20.30 5.53
C THR A 47 -9.09 21.28 5.05
N LYS A 48 -8.89 22.36 5.81
CA LYS A 48 -7.79 23.30 5.58
C LYS A 48 -6.65 23.03 6.53
N LYS A 49 -5.43 22.95 5.98
CA LYS A 49 -4.20 22.79 6.75
C LYS A 49 -3.34 24.04 6.59
N TYR A 50 -2.87 24.60 7.71
CA TYR A 50 -1.91 25.70 7.68
C TYR A 50 -0.52 25.17 7.39
N VAL A 51 0.16 25.75 6.40
CA VAL A 51 1.54 25.43 6.03
C VAL A 51 2.41 26.59 6.46
N SER A 52 3.22 26.38 7.49
CA SER A 52 4.02 27.43 8.14
C SER A 52 5.09 28.01 7.20
N SER A 53 5.71 27.19 6.34
CA SER A 53 6.70 27.62 5.36
C SER A 53 6.13 28.58 4.33
N GLU A 54 4.85 28.44 3.98
CA GLU A 54 4.16 29.26 2.98
C GLU A 54 3.29 30.36 3.63
N LYS A 55 3.13 30.34 4.95
CA LYS A 55 2.25 31.24 5.73
C LYS A 55 0.80 31.26 5.19
N LYS A 56 0.30 30.11 4.72
CA LYS A 56 -0.96 30.00 4.00
C LYS A 56 -1.74 28.74 4.41
N TYR A 57 -3.07 28.84 4.30
CA TYR A 57 -3.97 27.67 4.43
C TYR A 57 -4.18 27.01 3.08
N HIS A 58 -3.89 25.71 3.01
CA HIS A 58 -4.15 24.86 1.87
C HIS A 58 -5.37 23.97 2.12
N ASN A 59 -6.17 23.76 1.11
CA ASN A 59 -7.19 22.72 1.05
C ASN A 59 -6.79 21.71 -0.01
N TYR A 60 -5.93 20.77 0.37
CA TYR A 60 -5.40 19.75 -0.55
C TYR A 60 -6.50 18.91 -1.21
N SER A 61 -7.64 18.70 -0.52
CA SER A 61 -8.79 18.02 -1.09
C SER A 61 -9.39 18.81 -2.27
N PHE A 62 -9.55 20.12 -2.11
CA PHE A 62 -10.09 20.98 -3.16
C PHE A 62 -9.07 21.22 -4.29
N GLU A 63 -7.79 21.33 -3.96
CA GLU A 63 -6.70 21.42 -4.93
C GLU A 63 -6.60 20.15 -5.79
N ALA A 64 -6.74 18.96 -5.19
CA ALA A 64 -6.81 17.69 -5.92
C ALA A 64 -7.99 17.65 -6.89
N LEU A 65 -9.16 18.14 -6.47
CA LEU A 65 -10.33 18.27 -7.34
C LEU A 65 -10.05 19.24 -8.50
N GLN A 66 -9.42 20.39 -8.24
CA GLN A 66 -9.16 21.42 -9.26
C GLN A 66 -8.13 20.95 -10.31
N ASN A 67 -7.15 20.20 -9.87
CA ASN A 67 -6.04 19.75 -10.71
C ASN A 67 -6.29 18.36 -11.33
N GLY A 68 -7.36 17.67 -10.97
CA GLY A 68 -7.63 16.31 -11.43
C GLY A 68 -6.56 15.32 -10.96
N THR A 69 -6.03 15.51 -9.75
CA THR A 69 -4.89 14.73 -9.24
C THR A 69 -5.25 13.94 -8.00
N ILE A 70 -4.47 12.89 -7.74
CA ILE A 70 -4.50 12.14 -6.48
C ILE A 70 -3.12 12.24 -5.80
N PHE A 71 -3.12 12.18 -4.49
CA PHE A 71 -1.89 12.07 -3.71
C PHE A 71 -1.57 10.60 -3.44
N LEU A 72 -0.31 10.23 -3.65
CA LEU A 72 0.27 8.94 -3.34
C LEU A 72 1.11 9.09 -2.07
N GLN A 73 0.81 8.36 -1.02
CA GLN A 73 1.53 8.43 0.26
C GLN A 73 2.40 7.20 0.49
N ASP A 74 3.44 7.35 1.28
CA ASP A 74 4.24 6.22 1.74
C ASP A 74 3.41 5.29 2.61
N ALA A 75 3.60 3.98 2.48
CA ALA A 75 2.92 2.96 3.26
C ALA A 75 3.04 3.20 4.79
N LYS A 76 4.21 3.64 5.26
CA LYS A 76 4.49 3.96 6.68
C LYS A 76 3.65 5.09 7.26
N ASN A 77 2.96 5.87 6.42
CA ASN A 77 2.15 7.03 6.84
C ASN A 77 0.65 6.69 6.94
N PHE A 78 0.28 5.41 6.89
CA PHE A 78 -1.10 4.97 7.13
C PHE A 78 -1.46 5.12 8.62
N ASP A 79 -2.71 5.52 8.90
CA ASP A 79 -3.19 5.76 10.27
C ASP A 79 -3.30 4.47 11.10
N ASP A 80 -3.57 3.33 10.46
CA ASP A 80 -3.60 2.02 11.12
C ASP A 80 -2.19 1.45 11.20
N CYS A 81 -1.68 1.24 12.40
CA CYS A 81 -0.34 0.69 12.64
C CYS A 81 -0.16 -0.75 12.14
N PHE A 82 -1.24 -1.44 11.78
CA PHE A 82 -1.21 -2.76 11.17
C PHE A 82 -1.35 -2.74 9.65
N ASP A 83 -1.72 -1.60 9.07
CA ASP A 83 -1.90 -1.46 7.64
C ASP A 83 -0.55 -1.20 6.95
N CYS A 84 -0.23 -2.00 5.96
CA CYS A 84 1.08 -1.98 5.30
C CYS A 84 2.27 -2.17 6.26
N ALA A 85 2.02 -2.70 7.45
CA ALA A 85 3.05 -2.96 8.43
C ALA A 85 3.68 -4.34 8.18
N VAL A 86 4.97 -4.33 7.96
CA VAL A 86 5.78 -5.53 7.80
C VAL A 86 6.32 -5.92 9.17
N ASP A 87 5.80 -7.02 9.73
CA ASP A 87 6.39 -7.64 10.91
C ASP A 87 7.38 -8.71 10.46
N LEU A 88 8.65 -8.37 10.53
CA LEU A 88 9.73 -9.31 10.35
C LEU A 88 10.57 -9.36 11.64
N SER A 89 10.53 -10.47 12.34
CA SER A 89 11.36 -10.64 13.54
C SER A 89 12.83 -10.66 13.15
N TRP A 90 13.60 -9.74 13.73
CA TRP A 90 15.05 -9.70 13.54
C TRP A 90 15.72 -11.03 13.88
N ASP A 91 15.38 -11.61 15.03
CA ASP A 91 16.04 -12.83 15.51
C ASP A 91 15.81 -14.01 14.56
N LYS A 92 14.59 -14.15 14.07
CA LYS A 92 14.27 -15.20 13.11
C LYS A 92 14.90 -14.93 11.74
N PHE A 93 14.94 -13.67 11.26
CA PHE A 93 15.62 -13.30 10.03
C PHE A 93 17.12 -13.63 10.13
N LEU A 94 17.75 -13.24 11.22
CA LEU A 94 19.15 -13.53 11.50
C LEU A 94 19.42 -15.05 11.51
N GLU A 95 18.60 -15.81 12.21
CA GLU A 95 18.74 -17.28 12.29
C GLU A 95 18.61 -17.94 10.92
N ASN A 96 17.65 -17.54 10.13
CA ASN A 96 17.44 -18.04 8.77
C ASN A 96 18.64 -17.71 7.88
N ARG A 97 19.08 -16.44 7.84
CA ARG A 97 20.24 -16.02 7.04
C ARG A 97 21.53 -16.73 7.43
N LEU A 98 21.77 -16.88 8.72
CA LEU A 98 22.94 -17.62 9.21
C LEU A 98 22.88 -19.09 8.76
N SER A 99 21.73 -19.74 8.84
CA SER A 99 21.56 -21.11 8.38
C SER A 99 21.88 -21.24 6.88
N ASN A 100 21.37 -20.32 6.05
CA ASN A 100 21.64 -20.30 4.62
C ASN A 100 23.13 -20.08 4.33
N TYR A 101 23.78 -19.11 4.98
CA TYR A 101 25.21 -18.88 4.79
C TYR A 101 26.07 -20.05 5.29
N CYS A 102 25.73 -20.66 6.42
CA CYS A 102 26.41 -21.88 6.87
C CYS A 102 26.30 -22.98 5.81
N ASN A 103 25.14 -23.19 5.22
CA ASN A 103 24.96 -24.17 4.15
C ASN A 103 25.79 -23.84 2.90
N TYR A 104 25.83 -22.56 2.46
CA TYR A 104 26.62 -22.18 1.29
C TYR A 104 28.12 -22.32 1.45
N PHE A 105 28.60 -22.27 2.67
CA PHE A 105 30.04 -22.46 3.03
C PHE A 105 30.37 -23.84 3.56
N ASP A 106 29.43 -24.80 3.46
CA ASP A 106 29.60 -26.17 4.03
C ASP A 106 30.03 -26.18 5.50
N VAL A 107 29.47 -25.25 6.29
CA VAL A 107 29.69 -25.19 7.72
C VAL A 107 28.87 -26.26 8.43
N ASP A 108 29.49 -27.18 9.14
CA ASP A 108 28.76 -28.14 9.95
C ASP A 108 28.09 -27.46 11.16
N THR A 109 26.76 -27.42 11.13
CA THR A 109 25.92 -26.84 12.19
C THR A 109 25.26 -27.91 13.06
N SER A 110 25.61 -29.19 12.91
CA SER A 110 24.98 -30.32 13.63
C SER A 110 25.10 -30.20 15.16
N LEU A 111 26.13 -29.53 15.64
CA LEU A 111 26.39 -29.28 17.05
C LEU A 111 25.96 -27.87 17.51
N SER A 112 25.48 -27.02 16.60
CA SER A 112 25.11 -25.64 16.91
C SER A 112 23.81 -25.60 17.71
N LYS A 113 23.85 -25.04 18.92
CA LYS A 113 22.73 -24.94 19.85
C LYS A 113 21.94 -23.63 19.71
N GLY A 114 22.39 -22.69 18.85
CA GLY A 114 21.75 -21.41 18.67
C GLY A 114 22.48 -20.46 17.72
N ILE A 115 21.97 -19.23 17.63
CA ILE A 115 22.49 -18.19 16.76
C ILE A 115 23.97 -17.91 16.98
N ALA A 116 24.39 -17.81 18.24
CA ALA A 116 25.79 -17.51 18.58
C ALA A 116 26.78 -18.56 18.05
N ASP A 117 26.42 -19.86 18.15
CA ASP A 117 27.25 -20.94 17.65
C ASP A 117 27.36 -20.90 16.11
N LYS A 118 26.26 -20.60 15.41
CA LYS A 118 26.25 -20.43 13.95
C LYS A 118 27.15 -19.27 13.52
N ILE A 119 27.05 -18.12 14.20
CA ILE A 119 27.89 -16.95 13.93
C ILE A 119 29.36 -17.32 14.11
N TYR A 120 29.70 -17.97 15.21
CA TYR A 120 31.07 -18.38 15.49
C TYR A 120 31.59 -19.34 14.41
N SER A 121 30.85 -20.40 14.09
CA SER A 121 31.26 -21.40 13.10
C SER A 121 31.43 -20.77 11.70
N LEU A 122 30.54 -19.89 11.30
CA LEU A 122 30.65 -19.13 10.04
C LEU A 122 31.88 -18.20 10.07
N SER A 123 32.15 -17.54 11.20
CA SER A 123 33.31 -16.64 11.34
C SER A 123 34.64 -17.38 11.22
N VAL A 124 34.75 -18.57 11.81
CA VAL A 124 35.93 -19.43 11.67
C VAL A 124 36.11 -19.81 10.21
N LYS A 125 35.07 -20.27 9.54
CA LYS A 125 35.12 -20.64 8.14
C LYS A 125 35.58 -19.49 7.23
N LEU A 126 34.99 -18.30 7.40
CA LEU A 126 35.37 -17.11 6.61
C LEU A 126 36.83 -16.66 6.94
N TYR A 127 37.25 -16.79 8.20
CA TYR A 127 38.62 -16.51 8.58
C TYR A 127 39.60 -17.46 7.87
N GLU A 128 39.30 -18.76 7.79
CA GLU A 128 40.08 -19.77 7.08
C GLU A 128 40.19 -19.50 5.58
N CYS A 129 39.16 -18.91 4.96
CA CYS A 129 39.20 -18.48 3.57
C CYS A 129 40.17 -17.29 3.34
N GLY A 130 40.53 -16.57 4.38
CA GLY A 130 41.52 -15.51 4.42
C GLY A 130 41.07 -14.19 3.80
N MET A 131 40.77 -14.15 2.51
CA MET A 131 40.38 -12.95 1.78
C MET A 131 39.06 -13.16 1.02
N LEU A 132 38.46 -12.03 0.53
CA LEU A 132 37.23 -12.05 -0.25
C LEU A 132 37.27 -13.06 -1.40
N ASP A 133 38.37 -13.09 -2.16
CA ASP A 133 38.52 -13.99 -3.32
C ASP A 133 38.51 -15.47 -2.87
N GLY A 134 39.22 -15.81 -1.80
CA GLY A 134 39.20 -17.16 -1.23
C GLY A 134 37.83 -17.56 -0.69
N ALA A 135 37.09 -16.63 -0.09
CA ALA A 135 35.73 -16.87 0.33
C ALA A 135 34.75 -17.05 -0.87
N LEU A 136 34.98 -16.33 -1.95
CA LEU A 136 34.20 -16.49 -3.20
C LEU A 136 34.48 -17.83 -3.91
N GLU A 137 35.73 -18.31 -3.84
CA GLU A 137 36.12 -19.62 -4.39
C GLU A 137 35.56 -20.80 -3.55
N ALA A 138 35.34 -20.59 -2.26
CA ALA A 138 34.78 -21.60 -1.37
C ALA A 138 33.27 -21.81 -1.55
N ILE A 139 32.60 -21.00 -2.37
CA ILE A 139 31.14 -21.09 -2.58
C ILE A 139 30.84 -22.03 -3.75
N HIS A 140 30.10 -23.10 -3.50
CA HIS A 140 29.65 -24.06 -4.50
C HIS A 140 28.26 -23.73 -5.09
N LEU A 141 28.01 -22.44 -5.43
CA LEU A 141 26.76 -21.99 -6.03
C LEU A 141 26.85 -21.94 -7.55
N THR A 142 25.89 -22.57 -8.22
CA THR A 142 25.76 -22.55 -9.69
C THR A 142 24.89 -21.45 -10.21
N ASP A 143 23.91 -20.97 -9.39
CA ASP A 143 23.01 -19.86 -9.76
C ASP A 143 23.77 -18.52 -9.67
N PRO A 144 23.88 -17.76 -10.78
CA PRO A 144 24.57 -16.48 -10.81
C PRO A 144 23.94 -15.42 -9.88
N ILE A 145 22.63 -15.49 -9.68
CA ILE A 145 21.91 -14.51 -8.84
C ILE A 145 22.22 -14.78 -7.37
N GLN A 146 22.11 -16.05 -6.93
CA GLN A 146 22.48 -16.43 -5.57
C GLN A 146 23.94 -16.10 -5.28
N LYS A 147 24.84 -16.40 -6.23
CA LYS A 147 26.25 -16.06 -6.12
C LYS A 147 26.46 -14.55 -5.94
N GLY A 148 25.74 -13.72 -6.68
CA GLY A 148 25.79 -12.26 -6.55
C GLY A 148 25.36 -11.76 -5.16
N TYR A 149 24.36 -12.37 -4.55
CA TYR A 149 23.93 -12.03 -3.19
C TYR A 149 24.95 -12.43 -2.12
N VAL A 150 25.53 -13.63 -2.24
CA VAL A 150 26.58 -14.06 -1.33
C VAL A 150 27.82 -13.17 -1.50
N GLU A 151 28.17 -12.80 -2.72
CA GLU A 151 29.25 -11.83 -2.97
C GLU A 151 28.97 -10.49 -2.29
N LEU A 152 27.75 -9.97 -2.37
CA LEU A 152 27.36 -8.72 -1.70
C LEU A 152 27.49 -8.84 -0.18
N PHE A 153 27.04 -9.95 0.40
CA PHE A 153 27.22 -10.25 1.83
C PHE A 153 28.70 -10.26 2.21
N LEU A 154 29.52 -11.01 1.49
CA LEU A 154 30.96 -11.08 1.75
C LEU A 154 31.64 -9.71 1.64
N ARG A 155 31.34 -8.92 0.60
CA ARG A 155 31.86 -7.56 0.46
C ARG A 155 31.51 -6.69 1.66
N ARG A 156 30.31 -6.83 2.24
CA ARG A 156 29.89 -6.11 3.46
C ARG A 156 30.70 -6.58 4.68
N VAL A 157 30.87 -7.90 4.86
CA VAL A 157 31.67 -8.46 5.96
C VAL A 157 33.09 -7.96 5.88
N PHE A 158 33.77 -8.12 4.74
CA PHE A 158 35.17 -7.72 4.56
C PHE A 158 35.38 -6.19 4.65
N ALA A 159 34.44 -5.41 4.17
CA ALA A 159 34.47 -3.95 4.33
C ALA A 159 34.36 -3.53 5.80
N ASP A 160 33.57 -4.22 6.58
CA ASP A 160 33.38 -3.94 8.01
C ASP A 160 34.63 -4.34 8.83
N LEU A 161 35.31 -5.43 8.45
CA LEU A 161 36.55 -5.88 9.10
C LEU A 161 37.73 -4.93 8.87
N THR A 162 37.73 -4.15 7.75
CA THR A 162 38.77 -3.16 7.47
C THR A 162 38.57 -1.87 8.24
N SER A 163 37.39 -1.64 8.83
CA SER A 163 37.14 -0.52 9.73
C SER A 163 37.66 -0.84 11.13
N GLU A 164 38.37 0.10 11.75
CA GLU A 164 39.12 -0.04 13.01
C GLU A 164 38.38 -0.88 14.09
N ASN A 165 39.05 -1.99 14.54
CA ASN A 165 38.71 -2.83 15.69
C ASN A 165 37.47 -3.72 15.63
N LYS A 166 36.90 -4.03 14.48
CA LYS A 166 35.75 -4.94 14.40
C LYS A 166 36.17 -6.43 14.35
N GLN A 167 35.39 -7.24 15.06
CA GLN A 167 35.54 -8.68 15.08
C GLN A 167 34.67 -9.35 14.00
N TRP A 168 35.07 -10.54 13.56
CA TRP A 168 34.34 -11.33 12.55
C TRP A 168 32.85 -11.52 12.88
N ASN A 169 32.55 -11.84 14.13
CA ASN A 169 31.16 -12.05 14.57
C ASN A 169 30.31 -10.80 14.38
N GLU A 170 30.83 -9.61 14.70
CA GLU A 170 30.15 -8.33 14.53
C GLU A 170 29.98 -8.00 13.06
N ALA A 171 30.99 -8.20 12.22
CA ALA A 171 30.93 -7.95 10.81
C ALA A 171 29.86 -8.79 10.10
N ILE A 172 29.73 -10.08 10.47
CA ILE A 172 28.70 -10.97 9.95
C ILE A 172 27.31 -10.46 10.35
N VAL A 173 27.11 -10.15 11.63
CA VAL A 173 25.81 -9.64 12.13
C VAL A 173 25.45 -8.32 11.47
N ASN A 174 26.41 -7.41 11.30
CA ASN A 174 26.19 -6.12 10.63
C ASN A 174 25.83 -6.29 9.14
N ALA A 175 26.48 -7.22 8.44
CA ALA A 175 26.17 -7.52 7.06
C ALA A 175 24.73 -8.05 6.90
N ILE A 176 24.30 -8.96 7.77
CA ILE A 176 22.91 -9.47 7.78
C ILE A 176 21.92 -8.39 8.23
N ARG A 177 22.30 -7.51 9.17
CA ARG A 177 21.47 -6.35 9.56
C ARG A 177 21.21 -5.44 8.36
N LYS A 178 22.24 -5.20 7.56
CA LYS A 178 22.11 -4.42 6.35
C LYS A 178 21.15 -5.04 5.34
N GLU A 179 21.17 -6.37 5.19
CA GLU A 179 20.20 -7.08 4.35
C GLU A 179 18.77 -6.94 4.88
N TYR A 180 18.60 -7.07 6.19
CA TYR A 180 17.31 -6.84 6.85
C TYR A 180 16.76 -5.45 6.58
N ASP A 181 17.59 -4.43 6.74
CA ASP A 181 17.21 -3.04 6.50
C ASP A 181 16.87 -2.80 5.03
N ASP A 182 17.64 -3.35 4.09
CA ASP A 182 17.37 -3.26 2.65
C ASP A 182 16.07 -3.95 2.28
N PHE A 183 15.75 -5.09 2.91
CA PHE A 183 14.49 -5.81 2.73
C PHE A 183 13.30 -4.97 3.22
N ILE A 184 13.36 -4.44 4.43
CA ILE A 184 12.31 -3.56 4.98
C ILE A 184 12.12 -2.31 4.11
N GLN A 185 13.23 -1.71 3.64
CA GLN A 185 13.18 -0.54 2.77
C GLN A 185 12.58 -0.83 1.39
N CYS A 186 12.62 -2.06 0.91
CA CYS A 186 12.04 -2.41 -0.40
C CYS A 186 10.55 -2.04 -0.47
N LEU A 187 9.78 -2.32 0.59
CA LEU A 187 8.37 -1.96 0.66
C LEU A 187 8.13 -0.45 0.80
N SER A 188 9.08 0.28 1.38
CA SER A 188 9.00 1.74 1.49
C SER A 188 9.14 2.48 0.16
N LYS A 189 9.63 1.79 -0.88
CA LYS A 189 9.74 2.33 -2.24
C LYS A 189 8.41 2.39 -3.00
N PHE A 190 7.34 1.88 -2.39
CA PHE A 190 6.00 1.94 -2.97
C PHE A 190 5.20 3.07 -2.34
N LYS A 191 4.47 3.78 -3.18
CA LYS A 191 3.51 4.79 -2.76
C LYS A 191 2.10 4.37 -3.15
N ILE A 192 1.15 4.68 -2.30
CA ILE A 192 -0.20 4.14 -2.34
C ILE A 192 -1.23 5.26 -2.34
N SER A 193 -2.27 5.10 -3.16
CA SER A 193 -3.49 5.88 -3.07
C SER A 193 -4.70 4.96 -2.96
N CYS A 194 -5.52 5.17 -1.91
CA CYS A 194 -6.66 4.31 -1.59
C CYS A 194 -7.95 4.85 -2.21
N PHE A 195 -8.80 3.93 -2.64
CA PHE A 195 -10.11 4.15 -3.22
C PHE A 195 -11.11 3.18 -2.59
N SER A 196 -12.39 3.43 -2.81
CA SER A 196 -13.48 2.52 -2.44
C SER A 196 -14.31 2.18 -3.68
N THR A 197 -15.19 1.19 -3.55
CA THR A 197 -16.05 0.74 -4.66
C THR A 197 -17.42 1.41 -4.68
N SER A 198 -17.73 2.22 -3.67
CA SER A 198 -19.04 2.86 -3.52
C SER A 198 -18.93 4.24 -2.87
N PRO A 199 -19.78 5.20 -3.24
CA PRO A 199 -19.89 6.51 -2.58
C PRO A 199 -20.81 6.50 -1.36
N TYR A 200 -21.41 5.35 -1.00
CA TYR A 200 -22.45 5.27 0.04
C TYR A 200 -21.96 4.59 1.34
N LEU A 201 -20.65 4.39 1.48
CA LEU A 201 -20.09 3.70 2.63
C LEU A 201 -20.13 4.58 3.89
N ASN A 202 -21.04 4.29 4.81
CA ASN A 202 -21.24 5.06 6.03
C ASN A 202 -19.97 5.23 6.85
N ARG A 203 -19.14 4.19 6.95
CA ARG A 203 -17.88 4.22 7.67
C ARG A 203 -16.90 5.23 7.07
N MET A 204 -16.85 5.32 5.73
CA MET A 204 -15.99 6.29 5.04
C MET A 204 -16.44 7.72 5.29
N TRP A 205 -17.75 7.97 5.28
CA TRP A 205 -18.30 9.30 5.55
C TRP A 205 -18.15 9.75 7.00
N SER A 206 -18.30 8.82 7.96
CA SER A 206 -18.24 9.13 9.40
C SER A 206 -16.81 9.25 9.92
N SER A 207 -15.84 8.69 9.22
CA SER A 207 -14.42 8.71 9.59
C SER A 207 -13.71 10.03 9.20
N ALA A 208 -12.40 10.08 9.44
CA ALA A 208 -11.52 11.16 9.00
C ALA A 208 -11.55 11.37 7.49
N TYR A 209 -11.77 10.33 6.68
CA TYR A 209 -11.83 10.40 5.21
C TYR A 209 -12.98 11.27 4.71
N GLY A 210 -14.17 11.13 5.29
CA GLY A 210 -15.35 11.94 4.98
C GLY A 210 -15.54 13.14 5.92
N ASN A 211 -14.63 13.33 6.88
CA ASN A 211 -14.68 14.40 7.89
C ASN A 211 -16.07 14.53 8.55
N ASN A 212 -16.54 13.45 9.16
CA ASN A 212 -17.86 13.42 9.81
C ASN A 212 -19.00 13.89 8.88
N ASN A 213 -19.00 13.43 7.64
CA ASN A 213 -19.96 13.78 6.59
C ASN A 213 -19.87 15.26 6.09
N GLN A 214 -18.76 15.95 6.34
CA GLN A 214 -18.53 17.32 5.88
C GLN A 214 -17.69 17.38 4.59
N GLY A 215 -17.09 16.25 4.21
CA GLY A 215 -16.27 16.10 3.02
C GLY A 215 -17.05 15.90 1.73
N PHE A 216 -16.35 15.47 0.71
CA PHE A 216 -16.92 15.04 -0.58
C PHE A 216 -16.26 13.76 -1.05
N CYS A 217 -16.93 13.07 -1.99
CA CYS A 217 -16.39 11.89 -2.64
C CYS A 217 -16.35 12.12 -4.15
N ILE A 218 -15.25 11.73 -4.79
CA ILE A 218 -15.08 11.81 -6.25
C ILE A 218 -15.25 10.42 -6.83
N GLU A 219 -16.11 10.29 -7.83
CA GLU A 219 -16.20 9.15 -8.71
C GLU A 219 -15.30 9.37 -9.92
N TYR A 220 -14.42 8.42 -10.19
CA TYR A 220 -13.52 8.43 -11.33
C TYR A 220 -13.99 7.44 -12.40
N GLU A 221 -13.93 7.86 -13.65
CA GLU A 221 -14.19 7.02 -14.82
C GLU A 221 -12.89 6.37 -15.27
N ILE A 222 -12.79 5.04 -15.12
CA ILE A 222 -11.61 4.31 -15.54
C ILE A 222 -11.51 4.34 -17.07
N ASP A 223 -10.42 4.86 -17.58
CA ASP A 223 -10.12 4.92 -19.03
C ASP A 223 -8.86 4.09 -19.33
N VAL A 224 -9.05 3.01 -20.06
CA VAL A 224 -7.97 2.11 -20.51
C VAL A 224 -7.63 2.29 -21.99
N THR A 225 -8.15 3.32 -22.63
CA THR A 225 -7.89 3.60 -24.06
C THR A 225 -6.49 4.18 -24.28
N THR A 226 -5.98 4.93 -23.30
CA THR A 226 -4.64 5.50 -23.32
C THR A 226 -3.62 4.57 -22.67
N GLU A 227 -2.35 4.70 -23.02
CA GLU A 227 -1.26 3.95 -22.40
C GLU A 227 -1.12 4.30 -20.91
N GLU A 228 -1.20 5.59 -20.56
CA GLU A 228 -1.16 6.05 -19.17
C GLU A 228 -2.33 5.48 -18.36
N GLY A 229 -3.54 5.48 -18.92
CA GLY A 229 -4.72 4.90 -18.30
C GLY A 229 -4.57 3.39 -18.06
N ARG A 230 -4.02 2.65 -19.03
CA ARG A 230 -3.71 1.21 -18.86
C ARG A 230 -2.66 0.99 -17.76
N ASN A 231 -1.62 1.82 -17.74
CA ASN A 231 -0.58 1.72 -16.72
C ASN A 231 -1.14 1.98 -15.31
N LEU A 232 -2.00 2.99 -15.15
CA LEU A 232 -2.69 3.21 -13.87
C LEU A 232 -3.59 2.02 -13.51
N TYR A 233 -4.41 1.57 -14.45
CA TYR A 233 -5.35 0.47 -14.26
C TYR A 233 -4.67 -0.83 -13.84
N ASN A 234 -3.54 -1.18 -14.46
CA ASN A 234 -2.78 -2.40 -14.15
C ASN A 234 -2.10 -2.38 -12.77
N ASN A 235 -2.00 -1.21 -12.15
CA ASN A 235 -1.42 -1.03 -10.83
C ASN A 235 -2.46 -0.76 -9.73
N ILE A 236 -3.75 -1.05 -10.00
CA ILE A 236 -4.84 -0.98 -9.03
C ILE A 236 -5.18 -2.39 -8.56
N TYR A 237 -5.17 -2.62 -7.26
CA TYR A 237 -5.39 -3.92 -6.64
C TYR A 237 -6.45 -3.83 -5.55
N PRO A 238 -7.30 -4.86 -5.39
CA PRO A 238 -8.22 -4.93 -4.26
C PRO A 238 -7.46 -5.22 -2.97
N VAL A 239 -7.95 -4.67 -1.86
CA VAL A 239 -7.46 -5.02 -0.53
C VAL A 239 -8.03 -6.37 -0.10
N ILE A 240 -7.19 -7.15 0.54
CA ILE A 240 -7.49 -8.48 1.03
C ILE A 240 -7.70 -8.40 2.54
N TYR A 241 -8.95 -8.61 2.95
CA TYR A 241 -9.32 -8.56 4.35
C TYR A 241 -9.23 -9.94 5.00
N SER A 242 -8.43 -10.04 6.07
CA SER A 242 -8.21 -11.31 6.79
C SER A 242 -8.15 -11.07 8.30
N GLN A 243 -8.54 -12.09 9.08
CA GLN A 243 -8.31 -12.10 10.52
C GLN A 243 -6.87 -12.45 10.89
N HIS A 244 -6.15 -13.06 9.96
CA HIS A 244 -4.80 -13.54 10.18
C HIS A 244 -3.80 -12.57 9.58
N ARG A 245 -2.84 -12.19 10.37
CA ARG A 245 -1.65 -11.49 9.92
C ARG A 245 -0.64 -12.50 9.41
N ASN A 246 -0.01 -12.26 8.26
CA ASN A 246 1.08 -13.13 7.84
C ASN A 246 2.36 -12.71 8.53
N ASP A 247 3.05 -13.71 9.03
CA ASP A 247 4.44 -13.60 9.36
C ASP A 247 5.23 -13.59 8.03
N LEU A 248 5.85 -12.47 7.68
CA LEU A 248 6.74 -12.39 6.52
C LEU A 248 7.98 -13.29 6.66
N LEU A 249 8.10 -13.98 7.77
CA LEU A 249 9.12 -14.98 7.97
C LEU A 249 8.96 -16.21 7.12
N GLN A 250 7.73 -16.63 6.82
CA GLN A 250 7.55 -17.72 5.84
C GLN A 250 8.13 -17.32 4.48
N LEU A 251 8.09 -16.04 4.15
CA LEU A 251 8.77 -15.50 2.97
C LEU A 251 10.28 -15.54 3.06
N SER A 252 10.84 -15.29 4.24
CA SER A 252 12.28 -15.36 4.44
C SER A 252 12.79 -16.79 4.55
N GLU A 253 11.94 -17.76 4.90
CA GLU A 253 12.28 -19.19 4.90
C GLU A 253 12.37 -19.77 3.50
N HIS A 254 11.64 -19.19 2.55
CA HIS A 254 11.65 -19.58 1.12
C HIS A 254 12.41 -18.59 0.23
N CYS A 255 12.69 -17.39 0.69
CA CYS A 255 13.58 -16.46 -0.01
C CYS A 255 15.02 -16.96 0.14
N ASP A 256 15.40 -17.93 -0.67
CA ASP A 256 16.77 -18.05 -1.12
C ASP A 256 17.27 -16.66 -1.53
N LEU A 257 18.55 -16.42 -1.49
CA LEU A 257 19.20 -15.11 -1.72
C LEU A 257 18.79 -14.41 -3.03
N SER A 258 18.05 -15.07 -3.92
CA SER A 258 17.40 -14.45 -5.09
C SER A 258 15.88 -14.61 -4.99
N PRO A 259 15.14 -13.54 -4.63
CA PRO A 259 13.69 -13.62 -4.57
C PRO A 259 13.14 -13.98 -5.96
N THR A 260 12.36 -15.05 -6.01
CA THR A 260 11.62 -15.41 -7.21
C THR A 260 10.52 -14.37 -7.49
N LYS A 261 9.88 -14.47 -8.65
CA LYS A 261 8.72 -13.63 -8.95
C LYS A 261 7.58 -13.91 -7.96
N GLU A 262 7.46 -15.15 -7.52
CA GLU A 262 6.51 -15.62 -6.53
C GLU A 262 6.81 -15.02 -5.14
N ASP A 263 8.06 -14.97 -4.72
CA ASP A 263 8.48 -14.35 -3.46
C ASP A 263 8.19 -12.84 -3.46
N LEU A 264 8.49 -12.14 -4.55
CA LEU A 264 8.14 -10.73 -4.71
C LEU A 264 6.64 -10.50 -4.67
N TRP A 265 5.85 -11.41 -5.25
CA TRP A 265 4.40 -11.38 -5.16
C TRP A 265 3.94 -11.54 -3.70
N GLN A 266 4.47 -12.51 -2.99
CA GLN A 266 4.11 -12.74 -1.60
C GLN A 266 4.45 -11.54 -0.70
N MET A 267 5.61 -10.92 -0.91
CA MET A 267 5.99 -9.69 -0.22
C MET A 267 5.00 -8.55 -0.49
N PHE A 268 4.66 -8.34 -1.75
CA PHE A 268 3.72 -7.32 -2.18
C PHE A 268 2.32 -7.58 -1.60
N PHE A 269 1.83 -8.81 -1.75
CA PHE A 269 0.55 -9.27 -1.28
C PHE A 269 0.39 -9.09 0.24
N ASN A 270 1.34 -9.60 1.02
CA ASN A 270 1.28 -9.57 2.48
C ASN A 270 1.62 -8.20 3.05
N GLY A 271 2.55 -7.48 2.43
CA GLY A 271 3.02 -6.19 2.92
C GLY A 271 2.14 -5.01 2.52
N LEU A 272 1.50 -5.04 1.34
CA LEU A 272 0.82 -3.86 0.79
C LEU A 272 -0.68 -4.05 0.55
N LEU A 273 -1.18 -5.28 0.40
CA LEU A 273 -2.57 -5.54 0.07
C LEU A 273 -3.38 -6.08 1.25
N ARG A 274 -2.74 -6.66 2.25
CA ARG A 274 -3.43 -7.31 3.34
C ARG A 274 -3.84 -6.33 4.43
N LYS A 275 -5.08 -6.45 4.92
CA LYS A 275 -5.67 -5.57 5.93
C LYS A 275 -6.56 -6.35 6.89
N SER A 276 -6.70 -5.86 8.12
CA SER A 276 -7.58 -6.45 9.11
C SER A 276 -9.03 -6.49 8.63
N LEU A 277 -9.72 -7.61 8.87
CA LEU A 277 -11.13 -7.82 8.56
C LEU A 277 -12.04 -6.73 9.16
N HIS A 278 -11.63 -6.08 10.25
CA HIS A 278 -12.35 -4.96 10.86
C HIS A 278 -12.56 -3.76 9.91
N TRP A 279 -11.78 -3.67 8.84
CA TRP A 279 -11.85 -2.59 7.85
C TRP A 279 -12.57 -2.96 6.56
N GLN A 280 -13.16 -4.16 6.46
CA GLN A 280 -13.81 -4.65 5.23
C GLN A 280 -14.92 -3.72 4.69
N ASP A 281 -15.58 -2.98 5.59
CA ASP A 281 -16.61 -2.00 5.21
C ASP A 281 -16.06 -0.83 4.37
N GLN A 282 -14.74 -0.66 4.27
CA GLN A 282 -14.11 0.34 3.40
C GLN A 282 -14.16 -0.07 1.94
N GLN A 283 -14.27 -1.38 1.64
CA GLN A 283 -14.25 -1.93 0.29
C GLN A 283 -13.12 -1.31 -0.53
N GLU A 284 -11.91 -1.40 0.03
CA GLU A 284 -10.75 -0.63 -0.42
C GLU A 284 -10.09 -1.24 -1.65
N TRP A 285 -9.66 -0.38 -2.54
CA TRP A 285 -8.78 -0.64 -3.67
C TRP A 285 -7.57 0.29 -3.60
N ARG A 286 -6.42 -0.18 -4.02
CA ARG A 286 -5.15 0.57 -3.94
C ARG A 286 -4.51 0.71 -5.31
N LEU A 287 -4.23 1.95 -5.71
CA LEU A 287 -3.21 2.21 -6.73
C LEU A 287 -1.86 2.16 -6.02
N ILE A 288 -0.99 1.26 -6.45
CA ILE A 288 0.34 1.05 -5.88
C ILE A 288 1.38 1.26 -6.97
N LEU A 289 2.27 2.23 -6.78
CA LEU A 289 3.32 2.57 -7.74
C LEU A 289 4.68 2.57 -7.02
N ALA A 290 5.69 2.01 -7.66
CA ALA A 290 7.06 2.16 -7.19
C ALA A 290 7.56 3.60 -7.47
N ASP A 291 8.43 4.13 -6.62
CA ASP A 291 8.96 5.51 -6.70
C ASP A 291 9.52 5.85 -8.09
N GLY A 292 10.17 4.91 -8.76
CA GLY A 292 10.72 5.11 -10.11
C GLY A 292 9.66 5.34 -11.20
N PHE A 293 8.38 5.06 -10.94
CA PHE A 293 7.26 5.29 -11.85
C PHE A 293 6.43 6.53 -11.49
N ILE A 294 6.89 7.30 -10.52
CA ILE A 294 6.20 8.51 -10.04
C ILE A 294 6.98 9.74 -10.46
N ASP A 295 6.61 10.32 -11.58
CA ASP A 295 7.19 11.56 -12.12
C ASP A 295 6.72 12.79 -11.35
N LYS A 296 5.49 12.76 -10.82
CA LYS A 296 4.85 13.85 -10.07
C LYS A 296 4.00 13.32 -8.93
N ASN A 297 4.04 13.99 -7.78
CA ASN A 297 3.13 13.74 -6.67
C ASN A 297 2.66 15.08 -6.07
N PRO A 298 1.37 15.49 -6.19
CA PRO A 298 0.23 14.69 -6.67
C PRO A 298 0.28 14.33 -8.16
N LYS A 299 -0.20 13.11 -8.48
CA LYS A 299 -0.21 12.54 -9.84
C LYS A 299 -1.56 12.78 -10.53
N PRO A 300 -1.60 13.12 -11.84
CA PRO A 300 -2.82 13.07 -12.62
C PRO A 300 -3.50 11.70 -12.54
N PHE A 301 -4.82 11.70 -12.54
CA PHE A 301 -5.61 10.48 -12.44
C PHE A 301 -6.74 10.46 -13.46
N PHE A 302 -7.56 9.43 -13.43
CA PHE A 302 -8.70 9.28 -14.33
C PHE A 302 -9.66 10.48 -14.28
N LYS A 303 -10.43 10.66 -15.32
CA LYS A 303 -11.42 11.71 -15.44
C LYS A 303 -12.44 11.64 -14.31
N ILE A 304 -12.80 12.80 -13.77
CA ILE A 304 -13.86 12.92 -12.78
C ILE A 304 -15.20 12.71 -13.48
N LYS A 305 -15.93 11.67 -13.08
CA LYS A 305 -17.25 11.34 -13.59
C LYS A 305 -18.36 12.06 -12.82
N ARG A 306 -18.26 12.08 -11.47
CA ARG A 306 -19.28 12.68 -10.60
C ARG A 306 -18.71 13.04 -9.22
N ILE A 307 -19.36 13.98 -8.54
CA ILE A 307 -19.00 14.36 -7.16
C ILE A 307 -20.20 14.18 -6.25
N TYR A 308 -19.96 13.54 -5.10
CA TYR A 308 -20.93 13.32 -4.03
C TYR A 308 -20.58 14.23 -2.86
N LEU A 309 -21.56 14.99 -2.37
CA LEU A 309 -21.38 15.97 -1.30
C LEU A 309 -21.94 15.45 0.01
N GLY A 310 -21.14 15.44 1.05
CA GLY A 310 -21.53 14.98 2.37
C GLY A 310 -22.73 15.76 2.93
N ASN A 311 -23.60 15.07 3.69
CA ASN A 311 -24.86 15.65 4.16
C ASN A 311 -24.69 16.75 5.21
N LYS A 312 -23.56 16.79 5.91
CA LYS A 312 -23.20 17.82 6.90
C LYS A 312 -22.21 18.87 6.38
N MET A 313 -21.93 18.87 5.07
CA MET A 313 -20.97 19.82 4.50
C MET A 313 -21.41 21.26 4.75
N PRO A 314 -20.54 22.14 5.30
CA PRO A 314 -20.83 23.54 5.53
C PRO A 314 -21.26 24.25 4.24
N HIS A 315 -22.26 25.10 4.33
CA HIS A 315 -22.88 25.76 3.18
C HIS A 315 -21.87 26.49 2.28
N LYS A 316 -20.94 27.23 2.88
CA LYS A 316 -19.89 27.96 2.15
C LYS A 316 -18.99 27.04 1.31
N GLU A 317 -18.57 25.93 1.88
CA GLU A 317 -17.72 24.94 1.20
C GLU A 317 -18.53 24.21 0.10
N ARG A 318 -19.79 23.90 0.37
CA ARG A 318 -20.69 23.28 -0.60
C ARG A 318 -20.90 24.17 -1.84
N ILE A 319 -21.15 25.47 -1.65
CA ILE A 319 -21.30 26.43 -2.77
C ILE A 319 -20.01 26.49 -3.60
N LYS A 320 -18.85 26.50 -2.94
CA LYS A 320 -17.55 26.54 -3.61
C LYS A 320 -17.38 25.34 -4.57
N ILE A 321 -17.64 24.12 -4.08
CA ILE A 321 -17.53 22.90 -4.88
C ILE A 321 -18.59 22.89 -6.00
N VAL A 322 -19.84 23.24 -5.69
CA VAL A 322 -20.93 23.27 -6.68
C VAL A 322 -20.64 24.28 -7.81
N ASN A 323 -20.10 25.45 -7.48
CA ASN A 323 -19.73 26.44 -8.49
C ASN A 323 -18.59 25.94 -9.38
N TYR A 324 -17.61 25.25 -8.79
CA TYR A 324 -16.56 24.59 -9.55
C TYR A 324 -17.14 23.52 -10.50
N CYS A 325 -17.99 22.62 -9.99
CA CYS A 325 -18.65 21.59 -10.79
C CYS A 325 -19.43 22.17 -11.97
N ARG A 326 -20.20 23.25 -11.72
CA ARG A 326 -20.98 23.94 -12.78
C ARG A 326 -20.07 24.54 -13.84
N LYS A 327 -19.00 25.22 -13.42
CA LYS A 327 -18.02 25.83 -14.34
C LYS A 327 -17.37 24.79 -15.26
N HIS A 328 -17.12 23.58 -14.74
CA HIS A 328 -16.42 22.51 -15.46
C HIS A 328 -17.36 21.41 -15.97
N THR A 329 -18.67 21.62 -15.90
CA THR A 329 -19.70 20.67 -16.38
C THR A 329 -19.57 19.28 -15.73
N ILE A 330 -19.14 19.22 -14.45
CA ILE A 330 -19.00 17.99 -13.68
C ILE A 330 -20.35 17.70 -12.99
N PRO A 331 -20.93 16.51 -13.16
CA PRO A 331 -22.11 16.07 -12.43
C PRO A 331 -21.86 16.05 -10.92
N TYR A 332 -22.83 16.46 -10.12
CA TYR A 332 -22.74 16.40 -8.67
C TYR A 332 -24.08 16.14 -8.01
N VAL A 333 -24.06 15.54 -6.83
CA VAL A 333 -25.26 15.27 -6.03
C VAL A 333 -24.96 15.45 -4.54
N GLY A 334 -25.94 15.88 -3.77
CA GLY A 334 -25.89 15.88 -2.31
C GLY A 334 -26.37 14.53 -1.78
N LEU A 335 -25.71 14.01 -0.76
CA LEU A 335 -26.19 12.84 -0.04
C LEU A 335 -27.09 13.25 1.13
N VAL A 336 -28.09 12.45 1.41
CA VAL A 336 -29.01 12.58 2.54
C VAL A 336 -29.15 11.23 3.23
N ARG A 337 -29.59 11.27 4.49
CA ARG A 337 -29.92 10.04 5.21
C ARG A 337 -31.25 9.50 4.68
N ASP A 338 -31.26 8.21 4.41
CA ASP A 338 -32.50 7.49 4.16
C ASP A 338 -33.41 7.56 5.40
N LYS A 339 -34.72 7.59 5.20
CA LYS A 339 -35.72 7.64 6.28
C LYS A 339 -35.97 6.27 6.88
N ASP A 340 -35.84 5.24 6.07
CA ASP A 340 -36.23 3.89 6.40
C ASP A 340 -35.05 2.94 6.70
N SER A 341 -33.84 3.40 6.41
CA SER A 341 -32.62 2.61 6.64
C SER A 341 -31.47 3.45 7.15
N PHE A 342 -30.40 2.81 7.61
CA PHE A 342 -29.15 3.50 8.01
C PHE A 342 -28.23 3.84 6.83
N ASN A 343 -28.80 3.96 5.62
CA ASN A 343 -28.03 4.22 4.42
C ASN A 343 -28.01 5.72 4.07
N LEU A 344 -27.00 6.10 3.30
CA LEU A 344 -26.98 7.37 2.58
C LEU A 344 -27.54 7.15 1.19
N ILE A 345 -28.41 8.05 0.75
CA ILE A 345 -29.04 8.04 -0.57
C ILE A 345 -28.81 9.37 -1.27
N GLU A 346 -28.98 9.41 -2.57
CA GLU A 346 -28.95 10.65 -3.35
C GLU A 346 -30.15 11.54 -3.04
N CYS A 347 -29.91 12.83 -2.95
CA CYS A 347 -30.97 13.79 -2.71
C CYS A 347 -31.83 13.96 -3.95
N GLU A 348 -33.10 13.57 -3.87
CA GLU A 348 -34.11 13.75 -4.90
C GLU A 348 -34.76 15.17 -4.94
N GLY A 349 -34.12 16.14 -4.28
CA GLY A 349 -34.62 17.52 -4.27
C GLY A 349 -34.89 18.08 -2.87
N ASP A 350 -34.77 17.29 -1.82
CA ASP A 350 -35.06 17.68 -0.43
C ASP A 350 -33.82 18.12 0.36
N CYS A 351 -32.63 18.09 -0.22
CA CYS A 351 -31.44 18.60 0.47
C CYS A 351 -31.49 20.14 0.51
N TYR A 352 -30.80 20.71 1.49
CA TYR A 352 -30.71 22.16 1.71
C TYR A 352 -30.44 22.97 0.42
N LEU A 353 -29.65 22.48 -0.51
CA LEU A 353 -29.36 23.14 -1.78
C LEU A 353 -30.56 23.15 -2.71
N CYS A 354 -31.33 22.07 -2.74
CA CYS A 354 -32.51 21.96 -3.56
C CYS A 354 -33.65 22.81 -2.99
N GLN A 355 -33.81 22.82 -1.68
CA GLN A 355 -34.82 23.67 -0.98
C GLN A 355 -34.52 25.15 -1.20
N ARG A 356 -33.26 25.57 -1.07
CA ARG A 356 -32.88 26.97 -1.32
C ARG A 356 -33.09 27.40 -2.78
N ARG A 357 -32.84 26.54 -3.75
CA ARG A 357 -33.16 26.83 -5.17
C ARG A 357 -34.64 27.04 -5.41
N ARG A 358 -35.47 26.22 -4.77
CA ARG A 358 -36.94 26.40 -4.85
C ARG A 358 -37.35 27.76 -4.28
N THR A 359 -36.78 28.14 -3.13
CA THR A 359 -37.04 29.42 -2.48
C THR A 359 -36.56 30.61 -3.32
N GLU A 360 -35.30 30.57 -3.82
CA GLU A 360 -34.74 31.62 -4.66
C GLU A 360 -35.48 31.75 -6.01
N LYS A 361 -35.93 30.63 -6.60
CA LYS A 361 -36.75 30.64 -7.81
C LYS A 361 -38.13 31.24 -7.55
N SER A 362 -38.80 30.85 -6.46
CA SER A 362 -40.11 31.37 -6.07
C SER A 362 -40.06 32.87 -5.72
N LEU A 363 -38.96 33.35 -5.12
CA LEU A 363 -38.76 34.77 -4.86
C LEU A 363 -38.56 35.59 -6.14
N LYS A 364 -37.82 35.06 -7.12
CA LYS A 364 -37.63 35.71 -8.43
C LYS A 364 -38.89 35.71 -9.29
N GLU A 365 -39.73 34.69 -9.16
CA GLU A 365 -41.02 34.64 -9.86
C GLU A 365 -42.09 35.58 -9.24
N LYS A 366 -41.95 35.87 -7.93
CA LYS A 366 -42.82 36.86 -7.24
C LYS A 366 -42.34 38.29 -7.40
N SER A 367 -41.13 38.52 -7.88
CA SER A 367 -40.56 39.84 -8.17
C SER A 367 -40.62 40.24 -9.64
N LYS A 368 -41.23 39.42 -10.49
CA LYS A 368 -41.65 39.72 -11.85
C LYS A 368 -43.18 39.92 -11.88
#